data_3aeb19be2f1204c09afda875da53c105
#
_entry.id   3aeb19be2f1204c09afda875da53c105
#
_cell.length_a   1.000
_cell.length_b   1.000
_cell.length_c   1.000
_cell.angle_alpha   90.00
_cell.angle_beta   90.00
_cell.angle_gamma   90.00
#
_symmetry.space_group_name_H-M   'P 1'
#
loop_
_entity.id
_entity.type
_entity.pdbx_description
1 polymer ?
#
loop_
_entity_poly.entity_id
_entity_poly.type
_entity_poly.pdbx_seq_one_letter_code
_entity_poly.pdbx_strand_id
1 'polypeptide(L)'
;MRIPRFEAQTEWVKPTEFPDLRQVDEIAIDLETKDPDLIKKGSGSIIGNGKVIGIAVAASHYKGYFPIAHEGGGNMEKAKVLSWLKDVLGAPSIKIFHNAMYDVCWLRAMGFKINGNMVCTMLAAAVTDENRFRYDLNSLS
;
A
#
# COMPACT_ATOMS: atom_id res chain seq x y z
N MET A 1 -3.05 11.15 26.28
CA MET A 1 -3.30 12.19 25.28
C MET A 1 -4.15 11.63 24.16
N ARG A 2 -5.15 12.36 23.79
CA ARG A 2 -6.05 11.92 22.75
C ARG A 2 -5.47 12.28 21.39
N ILE A 3 -5.23 11.29 20.56
CA ILE A 3 -4.77 11.53 19.20
C ILE A 3 -5.95 12.06 18.39
N PRO A 4 -5.79 13.17 17.68
CA PRO A 4 -6.86 13.68 16.83
C PRO A 4 -7.28 12.61 15.83
N ARG A 5 -8.57 12.39 15.73
CA ARG A 5 -9.10 11.43 14.76
C ARG A 5 -9.34 12.14 13.46
N PHE A 6 -8.43 11.98 12.55
CA PHE A 6 -8.60 12.56 11.23
C PHE A 6 -9.75 11.91 10.47
N GLU A 7 -10.05 10.68 10.76
CA GLU A 7 -11.17 10.01 10.13
C GLU A 7 -12.51 10.69 10.40
N ALA A 8 -12.64 11.30 11.55
CA ALA A 8 -13.89 12.02 11.87
C ALA A 8 -14.09 13.24 10.99
N GLN A 9 -13.02 13.71 10.36
CA GLN A 9 -13.04 14.88 9.49
C GLN A 9 -12.87 14.52 8.03
N THR A 10 -12.69 13.24 7.72
CA THR A 10 -12.53 12.80 6.35
C THR A 10 -13.87 12.49 5.74
N GLU A 11 -14.00 12.84 4.48
CA GLU A 11 -15.15 12.49 3.68
C GLU A 11 -14.99 11.13 3.01
N TRP A 12 -14.15 10.28 3.59
CA TRP A 12 -13.90 8.98 2.99
C TRP A 12 -15.18 8.16 2.96
N VAL A 13 -15.45 7.64 1.77
CA VAL A 13 -16.57 6.74 1.54
C VAL A 13 -16.00 5.45 0.96
N LYS A 14 -16.49 4.33 1.47
CA LYS A 14 -16.09 3.03 0.95
C LYS A 14 -16.45 2.94 -0.53
N PRO A 15 -15.49 2.59 -1.42
CA PRO A 15 -15.78 2.47 -2.84
C PRO A 15 -16.88 1.45 -3.11
N THR A 16 -17.78 1.79 -4.01
CA THR A 16 -18.84 0.88 -4.45
C THR A 16 -18.49 0.24 -5.79
N GLU A 17 -17.56 0.84 -6.51
CA GLU A 17 -17.11 0.37 -7.81
C GLU A 17 -15.61 0.39 -7.88
N PHE A 18 -15.05 -0.41 -8.78
CA PHE A 18 -13.62 -0.44 -9.00
C PHE A 18 -13.29 0.40 -10.23
N PRO A 19 -12.47 1.46 -10.08
CA PRO A 19 -12.06 2.25 -11.23
C PRO A 19 -11.12 1.45 -12.13
N ASP A 20 -11.18 1.73 -13.43
CA ASP A 20 -10.21 1.17 -14.36
C ASP A 20 -8.94 2.02 -14.32
N LEU A 21 -7.93 1.54 -13.64
CA LEU A 21 -6.63 2.21 -13.50
C LEU A 21 -5.52 1.53 -14.30
N ARG A 22 -5.88 0.70 -15.29
CA ARG A 22 -4.89 0.00 -16.11
C ARG A 22 -4.17 0.91 -17.09
N GLN A 23 -4.74 2.06 -17.41
CA GLN A 23 -4.22 2.98 -18.43
C GLN A 23 -3.59 4.25 -17.86
N VAL A 24 -3.46 4.34 -16.56
CA VAL A 24 -2.78 5.48 -15.94
C VAL A 24 -1.26 5.34 -16.14
N ASP A 25 -0.56 6.46 -16.21
CA ASP A 25 0.89 6.45 -16.37
C ASP A 25 1.58 5.95 -15.10
N GLU A 26 1.07 6.37 -13.96
CA GLU A 26 1.63 5.98 -12.67
C GLU A 26 0.54 5.87 -11.61
N ILE A 27 0.78 5.00 -10.65
CA ILE A 27 -0.14 4.77 -9.54
C ILE A 27 0.65 4.56 -8.26
N ALA A 28 0.28 5.29 -7.22
CA ALA A 28 0.82 5.08 -5.89
C ALA A 28 -0.02 4.03 -5.17
N ILE A 29 0.66 3.09 -4.54
CA ILE A 29 0.02 1.99 -3.81
C ILE A 29 0.64 1.92 -2.42
N ASP A 30 -0.22 1.83 -1.41
CA ASP A 30 0.20 1.67 -0.03
C ASP A 30 -0.67 0.61 0.63
N LEU A 31 -0.02 -0.35 1.26
CA LEU A 31 -0.72 -1.42 1.96
C LEU A 31 -0.84 -1.08 3.44
N GLU A 32 -2.01 -1.33 3.99
CA GLU A 32 -2.20 -1.33 5.43
C GLU A 32 -2.21 -2.76 5.91
N THR A 33 -1.39 -3.06 6.90
CA THR A 33 -1.15 -4.43 7.35
C THR A 33 -1.35 -4.55 8.84
N LYS A 34 -1.69 -5.76 9.27
CA LYS A 34 -1.57 -6.17 10.65
C LYS A 34 -0.38 -7.12 10.71
N ASP A 35 0.71 -6.64 11.27
CA ASP A 35 1.98 -7.37 11.28
C ASP A 35 2.55 -7.34 12.71
N PRO A 36 2.00 -8.17 13.62
CA PRO A 36 2.24 -8.03 15.05
C PRO A 36 3.68 -8.29 15.48
N ASP A 37 4.42 -9.06 14.72
CA ASP A 37 5.80 -9.43 15.09
C ASP A 37 6.86 -8.73 14.24
N LEU A 38 6.48 -7.69 13.51
CA LEU A 38 7.36 -7.00 12.55
C LEU A 38 8.70 -6.60 13.17
N ILE A 39 8.66 -6.00 14.35
CA ILE A 39 9.87 -5.49 15.00
C ILE A 39 10.73 -6.63 15.57
N LYS A 40 10.08 -7.64 16.11
CA LYS A 40 10.81 -8.74 16.80
C LYS A 40 11.30 -9.83 15.85
N LYS A 41 10.50 -10.14 14.83
CA LYS A 41 10.74 -11.30 13.98
C LYS A 41 10.86 -10.97 12.49
N GLY A 42 10.63 -9.70 12.12
CA GLY A 42 10.65 -9.29 10.73
C GLY A 42 9.28 -9.33 10.08
N SER A 43 9.26 -9.03 8.79
CA SER A 43 8.03 -8.91 8.02
C SER A 43 7.21 -10.20 8.04
N GLY A 44 5.92 -10.08 8.35
CA GLY A 44 4.98 -11.20 8.34
C GLY A 44 4.83 -11.84 6.97
N SER A 45 5.10 -11.09 5.89
CA SER A 45 5.09 -11.64 4.54
C SER A 45 6.13 -12.74 4.36
N ILE A 46 7.22 -12.66 5.07
CA ILE A 46 8.33 -13.61 4.99
C ILE A 46 8.14 -14.76 5.97
N ILE A 47 7.74 -14.45 7.19
CA ILE A 47 7.61 -15.45 8.24
C ILE A 47 6.24 -16.11 8.30
N GLY A 48 5.30 -15.70 7.44
CA GLY A 48 3.97 -16.29 7.40
C GLY A 48 3.04 -15.84 8.52
N ASN A 49 3.21 -14.61 8.99
CA ASN A 49 2.42 -14.07 10.09
C ASN A 49 1.78 -12.73 9.69
N GLY A 50 0.66 -12.40 10.29
CA GLY A 50 -0.05 -11.17 9.97
C GLY A 50 -0.83 -11.25 8.66
N LYS A 51 -1.29 -10.10 8.20
CA LYS A 51 -2.10 -10.02 6.96
C LYS A 51 -2.19 -8.58 6.47
N VAL A 52 -2.50 -8.44 5.19
CA VAL A 52 -2.89 -7.15 4.60
C VAL A 52 -4.34 -6.91 4.96
N ILE A 53 -4.65 -5.75 5.51
CA ILE A 53 -6.01 -5.40 5.92
C ILE A 53 -6.65 -4.35 5.02
N GLY A 54 -5.89 -3.64 4.22
CA GLY A 54 -6.42 -2.67 3.28
C GLY A 54 -5.39 -2.23 2.26
N ILE A 55 -5.87 -1.64 1.18
CA ILE A 55 -5.05 -1.17 0.07
C ILE A 55 -5.48 0.26 -0.26
N ALA A 56 -4.54 1.19 -0.21
CA ALA A 56 -4.74 2.56 -0.65
C ALA A 56 -4.11 2.73 -2.03
N VAL A 57 -4.81 3.43 -2.93
CA VAL A 57 -4.29 3.76 -4.25
C VAL A 57 -4.53 5.23 -4.54
N ALA A 58 -3.61 5.83 -5.29
CA ALA A 58 -3.76 7.19 -5.77
C ALA A 58 -3.17 7.31 -7.18
N ALA A 59 -3.97 7.85 -8.08
CA ALA A 59 -3.57 8.22 -9.42
C ALA A 59 -3.91 9.69 -9.64
N SER A 60 -3.60 10.25 -10.81
CA SER A 60 -3.78 11.69 -11.05
C SER A 60 -5.23 12.17 -10.85
N HIS A 61 -6.20 11.29 -11.06
CA HIS A 61 -7.61 11.64 -11.01
C HIS A 61 -8.42 10.76 -10.06
N TYR A 62 -7.76 9.94 -9.25
CA TYR A 62 -8.45 9.01 -8.36
C TYR A 62 -7.68 8.78 -7.08
N LYS A 63 -8.39 8.72 -5.96
CA LYS A 63 -7.87 8.26 -4.68
C LYS A 63 -8.90 7.34 -4.05
N GLY A 64 -8.46 6.22 -3.53
CA GLY A 64 -9.37 5.29 -2.87
C GLY A 64 -8.67 4.41 -1.86
N TYR A 65 -9.42 3.95 -0.89
CA TYR A 65 -8.97 2.97 0.08
C TYR A 65 -9.94 1.80 0.08
N PHE A 66 -9.40 0.60 -0.03
CA PHE A 66 -10.17 -0.63 -0.15
C PHE A 66 -9.90 -1.51 1.08
N PRO A 67 -10.76 -1.44 2.10
CA PRO A 67 -10.60 -2.30 3.29
C PRO A 67 -11.01 -3.73 2.96
N ILE A 68 -10.20 -4.70 3.37
CA ILE A 68 -10.47 -6.12 3.08
C ILE A 68 -10.47 -7.01 4.32
N ALA A 69 -9.88 -6.59 5.41
CA ALA A 69 -9.75 -7.43 6.60
C ALA A 69 -9.64 -6.64 7.91
N HIS A 70 -10.27 -5.47 7.99
CA HIS A 70 -10.34 -4.71 9.23
C HIS A 70 -11.22 -5.41 10.27
N GLU A 71 -10.76 -5.44 11.51
CA GLU A 71 -11.51 -6.08 12.60
C GLU A 71 -12.82 -5.38 12.92
N GLY A 72 -12.89 -4.07 12.70
CA GLY A 72 -14.09 -3.28 12.95
C GLY A 72 -15.22 -3.48 11.97
N GLY A 73 -15.00 -4.27 10.92
CA GLY A 73 -15.99 -4.48 9.87
C GLY A 73 -15.89 -3.42 8.77
N GLY A 74 -16.96 -3.30 7.97
CA GLY A 74 -16.97 -2.36 6.84
C GLY A 74 -16.08 -2.75 5.68
N ASN A 75 -15.65 -3.99 5.62
CA ASN A 75 -14.77 -4.49 4.57
C ASN A 75 -15.52 -4.71 3.26
N MET A 76 -14.78 -4.57 2.17
CA MET A 76 -15.23 -4.96 0.85
C MET A 76 -15.01 -6.46 0.65
N GLU A 77 -15.63 -7.03 -0.37
CA GLU A 77 -15.40 -8.41 -0.71
C GLU A 77 -13.95 -8.62 -1.16
N LYS A 78 -13.19 -9.35 -0.36
CA LYS A 78 -11.76 -9.53 -0.57
C LYS A 78 -11.43 -10.06 -1.96
N ALA A 79 -12.16 -11.06 -2.42
CA ALA A 79 -11.89 -11.67 -3.72
C ALA A 79 -12.03 -10.67 -4.87
N LYS A 80 -13.01 -9.77 -4.80
CA LYS A 80 -13.22 -8.74 -5.81
C LYS A 80 -12.12 -7.69 -5.78
N VAL A 81 -11.73 -7.24 -4.60
CA VAL A 81 -10.63 -6.27 -4.43
C VAL A 81 -9.34 -6.86 -5.00
N LEU A 82 -9.03 -8.09 -4.65
CA LEU A 82 -7.79 -8.73 -5.10
C LEU A 82 -7.79 -8.98 -6.60
N SER A 83 -8.94 -9.32 -7.19
CA SER A 83 -9.06 -9.49 -8.64
C SER A 83 -8.81 -8.16 -9.37
N TRP A 84 -9.40 -7.08 -8.89
CA TRP A 84 -9.16 -5.76 -9.42
C TRP A 84 -7.69 -5.34 -9.28
N LEU A 85 -7.11 -5.56 -8.10
CA LEU A 85 -5.72 -5.21 -7.83
C LEU A 85 -4.76 -5.99 -8.76
N LYS A 86 -5.07 -7.24 -9.05
CA LYS A 86 -4.29 -8.05 -9.99
C LYS A 86 -4.19 -7.37 -11.36
N ASP A 87 -5.29 -6.84 -11.86
CA ASP A 87 -5.30 -6.15 -13.15
C ASP A 87 -4.50 -4.86 -13.10
N VAL A 88 -4.62 -4.10 -12.02
CA VAL A 88 -3.86 -2.85 -11.82
C VAL A 88 -2.36 -3.14 -11.73
N LEU A 89 -1.96 -4.12 -10.96
CA LEU A 89 -0.55 -4.48 -10.80
C LEU A 89 0.03 -5.08 -12.08
N GLY A 90 -0.78 -5.76 -12.87
CA GLY A 90 -0.37 -6.34 -14.15
C GLY A 90 -0.23 -5.34 -15.28
N ALA A 91 -0.76 -4.14 -15.12
CA ALA A 91 -0.70 -3.08 -16.13
C ALA A 91 0.71 -2.50 -16.24
N PRO A 92 1.06 -1.84 -17.37
CA PRO A 92 2.42 -1.32 -17.58
C PRO A 92 2.73 -0.03 -16.81
N SER A 93 1.79 0.53 -16.07
CA SER A 93 1.99 1.76 -15.30
C SER A 93 3.18 1.66 -14.33
N ILE A 94 3.74 2.81 -13.98
CA ILE A 94 4.75 2.90 -12.94
C ILE A 94 4.07 2.73 -11.59
N LYS A 95 4.57 1.83 -10.76
CA LYS A 95 4.05 1.61 -9.40
C LYS A 95 4.94 2.34 -8.41
N ILE A 96 4.34 3.23 -7.64
CA ILE A 96 5.03 4.05 -6.66
C ILE A 96 4.71 3.53 -5.26
N PHE A 97 5.74 3.16 -4.51
CA PHE A 97 5.61 2.70 -3.13
C PHE A 97 6.46 3.56 -2.22
N HIS A 98 6.02 3.80 -1.01
CA HIS A 98 6.85 4.50 -0.03
C HIS A 98 7.92 3.57 0.54
N ASN A 99 7.56 2.36 0.89
CA ASN A 99 8.49 1.31 1.30
C ASN A 99 8.29 0.11 0.40
N ALA A 100 8.91 0.15 -0.78
CA ALA A 100 8.67 -0.86 -1.81
C ALA A 100 9.03 -2.27 -1.35
N MET A 101 10.14 -2.41 -0.63
CA MET A 101 10.56 -3.74 -0.16
C MET A 101 9.47 -4.41 0.67
N TYR A 102 8.90 -3.68 1.62
CA TYR A 102 7.86 -4.19 2.50
C TYR A 102 6.57 -4.54 1.74
N ASP A 103 6.07 -3.59 0.96
CA ASP A 103 4.80 -3.75 0.27
C ASP A 103 4.87 -4.80 -0.84
N VAL A 104 5.97 -4.81 -1.61
CA VAL A 104 6.16 -5.78 -2.68
C VAL A 104 6.26 -7.21 -2.12
N CYS A 105 6.93 -7.39 -0.98
CA CYS A 105 6.98 -8.70 -0.34
C CYS A 105 5.59 -9.21 0.02
N TRP A 106 4.72 -8.35 0.57
CA TRP A 106 3.35 -8.71 0.87
C TRP A 106 2.56 -9.05 -0.39
N LEU A 107 2.68 -8.23 -1.43
CA LEU A 107 1.97 -8.47 -2.69
C LEU A 107 2.42 -9.79 -3.33
N ARG A 108 3.71 -10.08 -3.34
CA ARG A 108 4.21 -11.34 -3.88
C ARG A 108 3.81 -12.54 -3.03
N ALA A 109 3.78 -12.39 -1.71
CA ALA A 109 3.31 -13.44 -0.82
C ALA A 109 1.84 -13.77 -1.08
N MET A 110 1.05 -12.79 -1.53
CA MET A 110 -0.35 -12.98 -1.89
C MET A 110 -0.53 -13.53 -3.30
N GLY A 111 0.56 -13.73 -4.05
CA GLY A 111 0.52 -14.30 -5.39
C GLY A 111 0.44 -13.31 -6.53
N PHE A 112 0.64 -12.02 -6.26
CA PHE A 112 0.59 -11.00 -7.30
C PHE A 112 1.88 -10.92 -8.09
N LYS A 113 1.72 -10.63 -9.39
CA LYS A 113 2.81 -10.28 -10.29
C LYS A 113 2.72 -8.79 -10.58
N ILE A 114 3.81 -8.08 -10.40
CA ILE A 114 3.86 -6.63 -10.59
C ILE A 114 4.63 -6.34 -11.87
N ASN A 115 3.95 -5.72 -12.83
CA ASN A 115 4.54 -5.29 -14.09
C ASN A 115 4.83 -3.78 -14.03
N GLY A 116 5.61 -3.31 -15.01
CA GLY A 116 6.04 -1.93 -15.08
C GLY A 116 7.18 -1.61 -14.11
N ASN A 117 7.62 -0.37 -14.14
CA ASN A 117 8.69 0.08 -13.26
C ASN A 117 8.16 0.33 -11.85
N MET A 118 9.00 0.10 -10.86
CA MET A 118 8.68 0.40 -9.47
C MET A 118 9.57 1.53 -8.97
N VAL A 119 8.96 2.48 -8.26
CA VAL A 119 9.64 3.59 -7.62
C VAL A 119 9.39 3.52 -6.13
N CYS A 120 10.45 3.61 -5.33
CA CYS A 120 10.35 3.71 -3.88
C CYS A 120 10.64 5.14 -3.47
N THR A 121 9.64 5.85 -2.95
CA THR A 121 9.83 7.26 -2.58
C THR A 121 10.79 7.43 -1.42
N MET A 122 10.82 6.49 -0.50
CA MET A 122 11.76 6.50 0.61
C MET A 122 13.21 6.39 0.11
N LEU A 123 13.46 5.49 -0.83
CA LEU A 123 14.79 5.32 -1.42
C LEU A 123 15.17 6.52 -2.29
N ALA A 124 14.24 7.03 -3.07
CA ALA A 124 14.49 8.19 -3.92
C ALA A 124 14.85 9.42 -3.09
N ALA A 125 14.15 9.64 -1.99
CA ALA A 125 14.46 10.75 -1.08
C ALA A 125 15.85 10.58 -0.45
N ALA A 126 16.24 9.37 -0.09
CA ALA A 126 17.54 9.07 0.47
C ALA A 126 18.67 9.33 -0.53
N VAL A 127 18.45 9.00 -1.80
CA VAL A 127 19.45 9.22 -2.86
C VAL A 127 19.62 10.72 -3.15
N THR A 128 18.57 11.50 -3.09
CA THR A 128 18.65 12.93 -3.35
C THR A 128 19.26 13.73 -2.19
N ASP A 129 19.26 13.20 -1.00
CA ASP A 129 19.82 13.85 0.18
C ASP A 129 20.64 12.84 1.00
N GLU A 130 21.95 12.83 0.75
CA GLU A 130 22.86 11.91 1.43
C GLU A 130 22.89 12.10 2.95
N ASN A 131 22.76 13.34 3.40
CA ASN A 131 22.74 13.60 4.83
C ASN A 131 21.47 13.05 5.47
N ARG A 132 20.38 13.14 4.77
CA ARG A 132 19.10 12.64 5.23
C ARG A 132 19.06 11.13 5.25
N PHE A 133 19.76 10.49 4.36
CA PHE A 133 19.85 9.04 4.30
C PHE A 133 20.35 8.44 5.61
N ARG A 134 21.23 9.14 6.26
CA ARG A 134 21.82 8.65 7.51
C ARG A 134 20.85 8.59 8.68
N TYR A 135 19.85 9.46 8.66
CA TYR A 135 18.93 9.45 9.70
C TYR A 135 17.81 8.61 9.50
N ASP A 136 17.72 8.53 8.62
CA ASP A 136 16.82 8.06 8.43
C ASP A 136 15.77 7.81 7.89
N LEU A 137 15.67 6.75 7.52
CA LEU A 137 14.42 6.09 7.30
C LEU A 137 13.35 6.50 8.30
N ASN A 138 13.73 6.85 9.49
CA ASN A 138 12.80 7.32 10.51
C ASN A 138 12.25 8.69 10.23
N SER A 139 13.04 9.56 9.62
CA SER A 139 12.58 10.92 9.31
C SER A 139 11.66 10.98 8.12
N LEU A 140 11.59 9.93 7.34
CA LEU A 140 10.76 9.85 6.14
C LEU A 140 9.43 9.12 6.37
N SER A 141 9.33 8.41 7.46
CA SER A 141 8.12 7.66 7.79
C SER A 141 7.05 8.50 8.46
#